data_62d776f26d2d596a530f18f1c475ace0
#
_entry.id   62d776f26d2d596a530f18f1c475ace0
#
_cell.length_a   1.000
_cell.length_b   1.000
_cell.length_c   1.000
_cell.angle_alpha   90.00
_cell.angle_beta   90.00
_cell.angle_gamma   90.00
#
_symmetry.space_group_name_H-M   'P 1'
#
loop_
_entity.id
_entity.type
_entity.pdbx_description
1 polymer ?
#
loop_
_entity_poly.entity_id
_entity_poly.type
_entity_poly.pdbx_seq_one_letter_code
_entity_poly.pdbx_strand_id
1 'polypeptide(L)'
;MTLYVVGLGPGAGAGMTAQARAVLEACQVIVGYTAYINLVRADYPNKELLSTPMRSEVERCRMAIERAASGEDVAMVCSGDPGVYGMASLCLELAEDHPALDIEVIPGVTAATSGAALLGAPLTHDFAVISLSDLLTPWETIERRLSCAAKADFVICLYNPASRKRTDHLRRACDVLLSELPATRCCGVVRNIGREGEQALVFTLGELREYQADMFTTVFIGNQQTRVICERLVTSRGYLQRED
;
A
#
# COMPACT_ATOMS: atom_id res chain seq x y z
N MET A 1 28.33 -6.45 1.15
CA MET A 1 27.11 -7.25 1.13
C MET A 1 25.97 -6.33 1.47
N THR A 2 24.89 -6.42 0.77
CA THR A 2 23.79 -5.45 0.85
C THR A 2 22.49 -6.15 1.20
N LEU A 3 21.71 -5.56 2.11
CA LEU A 3 20.32 -5.90 2.34
C LEU A 3 19.44 -5.00 1.48
N TYR A 4 18.78 -5.57 0.50
CA TYR A 4 17.82 -4.85 -0.34
C TYR A 4 16.41 -5.00 0.22
N VAL A 5 15.73 -3.90 0.54
CA VAL A 5 14.30 -3.92 0.93
C VAL A 5 13.47 -3.61 -0.30
N VAL A 6 12.87 -4.63 -0.89
CA VAL A 6 12.36 -4.62 -2.26
C VAL A 6 10.84 -4.55 -2.33
N GLY A 7 10.32 -3.58 -3.06
CA GLY A 7 8.90 -3.48 -3.39
C GLY A 7 8.53 -4.35 -4.59
N LEU A 8 7.66 -5.34 -4.36
CA LEU A 8 7.15 -6.23 -5.43
C LEU A 8 6.09 -5.58 -6.33
N GLY A 9 5.62 -4.38 -5.97
CA GLY A 9 4.46 -3.79 -6.62
C GLY A 9 3.14 -4.45 -6.18
N PRO A 10 2.05 -4.25 -6.93
CA PRO A 10 0.70 -4.59 -6.49
C PRO A 10 0.34 -6.08 -6.57
N GLY A 11 1.10 -6.88 -7.32
CA GLY A 11 0.72 -8.28 -7.55
C GLY A 11 1.86 -9.09 -8.15
N ALA A 12 1.54 -9.95 -9.11
CA ALA A 12 2.51 -10.75 -9.84
C ALA A 12 3.39 -9.89 -10.77
N GLY A 13 4.46 -10.48 -11.29
CA GLY A 13 5.60 -9.86 -11.97
C GLY A 13 5.39 -8.71 -12.94
N ALA A 14 4.21 -8.53 -13.56
CA ALA A 14 3.95 -7.42 -14.47
C ALA A 14 3.96 -6.03 -13.79
N GLY A 15 3.63 -5.96 -12.51
CA GLY A 15 3.64 -4.71 -11.72
C GLY A 15 4.96 -4.42 -11.01
N MET A 16 5.97 -5.30 -11.15
CA MET A 16 7.28 -5.14 -10.54
C MET A 16 8.14 -4.18 -11.37
N THR A 17 8.88 -3.30 -10.69
CA THR A 17 9.85 -2.43 -11.38
C THR A 17 11.01 -3.25 -11.96
N ALA A 18 11.65 -2.75 -13.02
CA ALA A 18 12.83 -3.38 -13.60
C ALA A 18 13.98 -3.48 -12.58
N GLN A 19 14.14 -2.47 -11.72
CA GLN A 19 15.13 -2.46 -10.65
C GLN A 19 14.87 -3.56 -9.62
N ALA A 20 13.62 -3.72 -9.16
CA ALA A 20 13.24 -4.77 -8.21
C ALA A 20 13.53 -6.17 -8.79
N ARG A 21 13.19 -6.38 -10.06
CA ARG A 21 13.48 -7.64 -10.76
C ARG A 21 14.99 -7.93 -10.81
N ALA A 22 15.79 -6.96 -11.22
CA ALA A 22 17.25 -7.12 -11.32
C ALA A 22 17.87 -7.46 -9.96
N VAL A 23 17.43 -6.82 -8.88
CA VAL A 23 17.89 -7.12 -7.52
C VAL A 23 17.51 -8.55 -7.10
N LEU A 24 16.25 -8.96 -7.33
CA LEU A 24 15.83 -10.33 -7.02
C LEU A 24 16.58 -11.39 -7.82
N GLU A 25 16.97 -11.09 -9.05
CA GLU A 25 17.80 -11.96 -9.87
C GLU A 25 19.25 -12.07 -9.35
N ALA A 26 19.79 -10.97 -8.80
CA ALA A 26 21.16 -10.92 -8.29
C ALA A 26 21.33 -11.55 -6.90
N CYS A 27 20.40 -11.34 -5.97
CA CYS A 27 20.48 -11.83 -4.59
C CYS A 27 20.48 -13.37 -4.51
N GLN A 28 21.17 -13.91 -3.49
CA GLN A 28 21.16 -15.35 -3.19
C GLN A 28 19.94 -15.75 -2.39
N VAL A 29 19.50 -14.89 -1.49
CA VAL A 29 18.45 -15.15 -0.50
C VAL A 29 17.30 -14.15 -0.68
N ILE A 30 16.08 -14.65 -0.65
CA ILE A 30 14.87 -13.83 -0.64
C ILE A 30 14.08 -14.11 0.64
N VAL A 31 13.87 -13.08 1.46
CA VAL A 31 13.16 -13.14 2.74
C VAL A 31 11.84 -12.40 2.62
N GLY A 32 10.74 -12.93 3.17
CA GLY A 32 9.47 -12.22 3.11
C GLY A 32 8.36 -12.83 3.95
N TYR A 33 7.22 -12.15 3.98
CA TYR A 33 5.98 -12.75 4.46
C TYR A 33 5.58 -13.91 3.55
N THR A 34 5.10 -15.02 4.13
CA THR A 34 4.79 -16.27 3.40
C THR A 34 3.94 -16.03 2.15
N ALA A 35 2.92 -15.16 2.22
CA ALA A 35 2.09 -14.87 1.05
C ALA A 35 2.87 -14.13 -0.07
N TYR A 36 3.85 -13.30 0.27
CA TYR A 36 4.68 -12.58 -0.72
C TYR A 36 5.74 -13.50 -1.33
N ILE A 37 6.34 -14.37 -0.52
CA ILE A 37 7.26 -15.40 -1.03
C ILE A 37 6.55 -16.32 -2.02
N ASN A 38 5.30 -16.67 -1.78
CA ASN A 38 4.53 -17.50 -2.71
C ASN A 38 4.26 -16.80 -4.07
N LEU A 39 4.20 -15.45 -4.11
CA LEU A 39 4.05 -14.71 -5.37
C LEU A 39 5.28 -14.80 -6.27
N VAL A 40 6.47 -14.94 -5.69
CA VAL A 40 7.75 -14.92 -6.42
C VAL A 40 8.40 -16.29 -6.55
N ARG A 41 7.91 -17.29 -5.84
CA ARG A 41 8.50 -18.64 -5.77
C ARG A 41 8.71 -19.29 -7.12
N ALA A 42 7.75 -19.16 -8.03
CA ALA A 42 7.83 -19.76 -9.36
C ALA A 42 8.87 -19.07 -10.25
N ASP A 43 9.08 -17.77 -10.06
CA ASP A 43 10.01 -16.97 -10.87
C ASP A 43 11.46 -17.13 -10.41
N TYR A 44 11.68 -17.55 -9.14
CA TYR A 44 13.02 -17.67 -8.54
C TYR A 44 13.25 -19.06 -7.92
N PRO A 45 13.16 -20.17 -8.70
CA PRO A 45 13.22 -21.54 -8.17
C PRO A 45 14.59 -21.92 -7.60
N ASN A 46 15.66 -21.24 -8.01
CA ASN A 46 17.04 -21.53 -7.61
C ASN A 46 17.53 -20.64 -6.44
N LYS A 47 16.66 -19.80 -5.87
CA LYS A 47 17.01 -18.94 -4.74
C LYS A 47 16.62 -19.60 -3.43
N GLU A 48 17.37 -19.30 -2.37
CA GLU A 48 16.92 -19.64 -1.02
C GLU A 48 15.77 -18.72 -0.61
N LEU A 49 14.60 -19.30 -0.33
CA LEU A 49 13.38 -18.58 0.00
C LEU A 49 13.04 -18.78 1.48
N LEU A 50 13.21 -17.73 2.28
CA LEU A 50 12.91 -17.72 3.70
C LEU A 50 11.60 -16.97 3.96
N SER A 51 10.72 -17.53 4.77
CA SER A 51 9.44 -16.91 5.05
C SER A 51 9.05 -16.99 6.51
N THR A 52 8.37 -15.94 6.99
CA THR A 52 7.75 -15.91 8.31
C THR A 52 6.25 -15.67 8.19
N PRO A 53 5.44 -16.08 9.19
CA PRO A 53 4.01 -15.80 9.20
C PRO A 53 3.72 -14.30 9.40
N MET A 54 2.44 -13.94 9.35
CA MET A 54 1.94 -12.62 9.71
C MET A 54 2.23 -12.33 11.19
N ARG A 55 2.59 -11.08 11.52
CA ARG A 55 2.96 -10.60 12.86
C ARG A 55 4.35 -11.05 13.35
N SER A 56 5.19 -11.48 12.42
CA SER A 56 6.62 -11.77 12.69
C SER A 56 7.50 -10.75 11.96
N GLU A 57 7.10 -9.47 11.93
CA GLU A 57 7.80 -8.42 11.20
C GLU A 57 9.23 -8.23 11.72
N VAL A 58 9.39 -8.13 13.03
CA VAL A 58 10.71 -7.96 13.68
C VAL A 58 11.61 -9.18 13.43
N GLU A 59 11.07 -10.40 13.58
CA GLU A 59 11.78 -11.66 13.32
C GLU A 59 12.26 -11.71 11.87
N ARG A 60 11.38 -11.35 10.94
CA ARG A 60 11.69 -11.31 9.49
C ARG A 60 12.82 -10.35 9.17
N CYS A 61 12.77 -9.12 9.73
CA CYS A 61 13.84 -8.14 9.54
C CYS A 61 15.16 -8.62 10.12
N ARG A 62 15.17 -9.16 11.36
CA ARG A 62 16.38 -9.71 11.96
C ARG A 62 16.97 -10.85 11.15
N MET A 63 16.15 -11.79 10.68
CA MET A 63 16.59 -12.87 9.79
C MET A 63 17.29 -12.33 8.55
N ALA A 64 16.71 -11.30 7.89
CA ALA A 64 17.30 -10.70 6.70
C ALA A 64 18.61 -9.97 7.02
N ILE A 65 18.68 -9.23 8.12
CA ILE A 65 19.87 -8.52 8.60
C ILE A 65 21.00 -9.49 8.94
N GLU A 66 20.72 -10.56 9.71
CA GLU A 66 21.70 -11.58 10.10
C GLU A 66 22.31 -12.30 8.89
N ARG A 67 21.48 -12.63 7.89
CA ARG A 67 21.95 -13.25 6.64
C ARG A 67 22.84 -12.28 5.85
N ALA A 68 22.44 -11.02 5.72
CA ALA A 68 23.24 -10.01 5.03
C ALA A 68 24.56 -9.72 5.77
N ALA A 69 24.52 -9.64 7.11
CA ALA A 69 25.72 -9.45 7.95
C ALA A 69 26.69 -10.65 7.87
N SER A 70 26.19 -11.87 7.58
CA SER A 70 27.03 -13.05 7.36
C SER A 70 27.71 -13.11 6.00
N GLY A 71 27.45 -12.15 5.10
CA GLY A 71 28.18 -12.01 3.84
C GLY A 71 27.36 -12.35 2.60
N GLU A 72 26.04 -12.40 2.66
CA GLU A 72 25.15 -12.67 1.53
C GLU A 72 24.47 -11.40 1.03
N ASP A 73 24.13 -11.32 -0.25
CA ASP A 73 23.21 -10.33 -0.77
C ASP A 73 21.78 -10.83 -0.61
N VAL A 74 21.00 -10.11 0.17
CA VAL A 74 19.67 -10.52 0.62
C VAL A 74 18.61 -9.56 0.12
N ALA A 75 17.53 -10.07 -0.47
CA ALA A 75 16.34 -9.30 -0.81
C ALA A 75 15.22 -9.56 0.20
N MET A 76 14.82 -8.55 0.96
CA MET A 76 13.60 -8.63 1.77
C MET A 76 12.42 -8.04 1.02
N VAL A 77 11.43 -8.85 0.67
CA VAL A 77 10.33 -8.47 -0.20
C VAL A 77 9.10 -7.97 0.56
N CYS A 78 8.52 -6.88 0.03
CA CYS A 78 7.28 -6.26 0.49
C CYS A 78 6.29 -6.17 -0.67
N SER A 79 4.99 -6.31 -0.41
CA SER A 79 3.95 -5.96 -1.38
C SER A 79 3.90 -4.43 -1.55
N GLY A 80 3.62 -3.96 -2.76
CA GLY A 80 3.60 -2.53 -3.05
C GLY A 80 4.99 -1.91 -2.97
N ASP A 81 5.13 -0.87 -2.16
CA ASP A 81 6.36 -0.12 -1.90
C ASP A 81 6.84 -0.35 -0.45
N PRO A 82 8.13 -0.60 -0.20
CA PRO A 82 8.62 -0.89 1.14
C PRO A 82 8.65 0.34 2.07
N GLY A 83 8.61 1.56 1.52
CA GLY A 83 8.53 2.81 2.27
C GLY A 83 7.10 3.26 2.58
N VAL A 84 6.07 2.65 1.95
CA VAL A 84 4.66 3.01 2.17
C VAL A 84 3.98 1.93 3.00
N TYR A 85 3.96 2.09 4.32
CA TYR A 85 3.48 1.09 5.30
C TYR A 85 4.12 -0.29 5.15
N GLY A 86 5.34 -0.33 4.60
CA GLY A 86 6.14 -1.51 4.40
C GLY A 86 7.21 -1.69 5.48
N MET A 87 8.26 -2.43 5.15
CA MET A 87 9.25 -2.88 6.13
C MET A 87 10.54 -2.03 6.14
N ALA A 88 10.66 -1.00 5.27
CA ALA A 88 11.91 -0.27 5.11
C ALA A 88 12.36 0.42 6.41
N SER A 89 11.45 1.13 7.10
CA SER A 89 11.80 1.79 8.37
C SER A 89 12.24 0.79 9.43
N LEU A 90 11.53 -0.32 9.59
CA LEU A 90 11.88 -1.33 10.59
C LEU A 90 13.24 -1.99 10.30
N CYS A 91 13.58 -2.22 9.03
CA CYS A 91 14.91 -2.73 8.68
C CYS A 91 16.00 -1.73 9.03
N LEU A 92 15.81 -0.46 8.70
CA LEU A 92 16.77 0.60 9.01
C LEU A 92 16.94 0.78 10.53
N GLU A 93 15.84 0.78 11.30
CA GLU A 93 15.87 0.86 12.77
C GLU A 93 16.62 -0.32 13.40
N LEU A 94 16.33 -1.56 12.97
CA LEU A 94 16.99 -2.75 13.52
C LEU A 94 18.44 -2.92 13.09
N ALA A 95 18.86 -2.24 12.03
CA ALA A 95 20.23 -2.29 11.53
C ALA A 95 21.17 -1.28 12.23
N GLU A 96 20.68 -0.46 13.16
CA GLU A 96 21.54 0.45 13.95
C GLU A 96 22.67 -0.31 14.66
N ASP A 97 22.43 -1.56 15.06
CA ASP A 97 23.44 -2.43 15.68
C ASP A 97 24.43 -3.03 14.66
N HIS A 98 24.23 -2.79 13.36
CA HIS A 98 25.04 -3.32 12.25
C HIS A 98 25.57 -2.20 11.32
N PRO A 99 26.38 -1.26 11.81
CA PRO A 99 26.76 -0.04 11.07
C PRO A 99 27.59 -0.29 9.80
N ALA A 100 28.12 -1.49 9.62
CA ALA A 100 28.85 -1.90 8.41
C ALA A 100 27.93 -2.53 7.34
N LEU A 101 26.67 -2.77 7.64
CA LEU A 101 25.70 -3.34 6.69
C LEU A 101 25.15 -2.22 5.81
N ASP A 102 25.31 -2.39 4.51
CA ASP A 102 24.64 -1.54 3.53
C ASP A 102 23.18 -1.96 3.34
N ILE A 103 22.25 -0.99 3.37
CA ILE A 103 20.83 -1.21 3.16
C ILE A 103 20.31 -0.31 2.05
N GLU A 104 19.80 -0.93 1.00
CA GLU A 104 19.15 -0.23 -0.10
C GLU A 104 17.65 -0.47 -0.12
N VAL A 105 16.87 0.60 -0.25
CA VAL A 105 15.42 0.53 -0.43
C VAL A 105 15.10 0.60 -1.91
N ILE A 106 14.54 -0.47 -2.45
CA ILE A 106 14.18 -0.58 -3.86
C ILE A 106 12.69 -0.31 -4.03
N PRO A 107 12.30 0.79 -4.69
CA PRO A 107 10.91 1.22 -4.75
C PRO A 107 10.03 0.24 -5.55
N GLY A 108 8.78 0.15 -5.16
CA GLY A 108 7.74 -0.58 -5.85
C GLY A 108 6.51 0.29 -6.13
N VAL A 109 5.63 -0.16 -7.01
CA VAL A 109 4.37 0.56 -7.27
C VAL A 109 3.41 0.30 -6.12
N THR A 110 3.15 1.33 -5.32
CA THR A 110 2.26 1.24 -4.16
C THR A 110 0.78 1.12 -4.56
N ALA A 111 -0.05 0.54 -3.68
CA ALA A 111 -1.48 0.36 -3.91
C ALA A 111 -2.24 1.67 -4.19
N ALA A 112 -1.76 2.81 -3.68
CA ALA A 112 -2.36 4.11 -3.99
C ALA A 112 -2.33 4.41 -5.49
N THR A 113 -1.16 4.30 -6.13
CA THR A 113 -1.02 4.62 -7.56
C THR A 113 -1.55 3.51 -8.45
N SER A 114 -1.30 2.24 -8.13
CA SER A 114 -1.80 1.12 -8.93
C SER A 114 -3.32 0.96 -8.84
N GLY A 115 -3.92 1.16 -7.66
CA GLY A 115 -5.38 1.15 -7.52
C GLY A 115 -6.06 2.35 -8.16
N ALA A 116 -5.44 3.54 -8.08
CA ALA A 116 -5.93 4.73 -8.78
C ALA A 116 -6.02 4.52 -10.29
N ALA A 117 -5.01 3.85 -10.89
CA ALA A 117 -5.00 3.56 -12.32
C ALA A 117 -6.17 2.66 -12.76
N LEU A 118 -6.60 1.71 -11.91
CA LEU A 118 -7.77 0.87 -12.19
C LEU A 118 -9.09 1.65 -12.11
N LEU A 119 -9.17 2.63 -11.22
CA LEU A 119 -10.35 3.50 -11.10
C LEU A 119 -10.40 4.61 -12.16
N GLY A 120 -9.28 4.96 -12.77
CA GLY A 120 -9.15 6.08 -13.72
C GLY A 120 -8.02 7.04 -13.33
N ALA A 121 -8.38 8.26 -12.92
CA ALA A 121 -7.40 9.28 -12.51
C ALA A 121 -7.85 10.07 -11.26
N PRO A 122 -8.09 9.40 -10.12
CA PRO A 122 -8.56 10.09 -8.91
C PRO A 122 -7.47 10.93 -8.22
N LEU A 123 -6.18 10.64 -8.43
CA LEU A 123 -5.04 11.25 -7.73
C LEU A 123 -4.40 12.42 -8.50
N THR A 124 -5.12 13.08 -9.38
CA THR A 124 -4.57 14.17 -10.21
C THR A 124 -4.32 15.47 -9.41
N HIS A 125 -4.94 15.62 -8.25
CA HIS A 125 -4.68 16.68 -7.26
C HIS A 125 -3.91 16.15 -6.06
N ASP A 126 -3.70 17.01 -5.05
CA ASP A 126 -3.07 16.63 -3.79
C ASP A 126 -3.86 15.50 -3.12
N PHE A 127 -3.14 14.54 -2.58
CA PHE A 127 -3.76 13.40 -1.92
C PHE A 127 -3.02 12.99 -0.65
N ALA A 128 -3.76 12.41 0.28
CA ALA A 128 -3.25 11.85 1.52
C ALA A 128 -3.40 10.33 1.51
N VAL A 129 -2.37 9.61 1.97
CA VAL A 129 -2.43 8.16 2.21
C VAL A 129 -2.54 7.94 3.72
N ILE A 130 -3.62 7.29 4.16
CA ILE A 130 -3.92 7.06 5.57
C ILE A 130 -4.19 5.58 5.81
N SER A 131 -3.45 4.97 6.75
CA SER A 131 -3.72 3.60 7.19
C SER A 131 -4.77 3.61 8.30
N LEU A 132 -5.79 2.75 8.16
CA LEU A 132 -6.80 2.51 9.19
C LEU A 132 -6.34 1.47 10.23
N SER A 133 -5.10 1.01 10.17
CA SER A 133 -4.56 0.08 11.17
C SER A 133 -4.28 0.78 12.50
N ASP A 134 -5.00 0.38 13.54
CA ASP A 134 -4.87 0.88 14.91
C ASP A 134 -3.93 0.03 15.79
N LEU A 135 -3.11 -0.83 15.18
CA LEU A 135 -2.18 -1.69 15.92
C LEU A 135 -1.02 -0.90 16.55
N LEU A 136 -0.51 0.11 15.84
CA LEU A 136 0.62 0.94 16.25
C LEU A 136 0.26 2.42 16.36
N THR A 137 -0.91 2.81 15.86
CA THR A 137 -1.38 4.20 15.85
C THR A 137 -2.74 4.27 16.55
N PRO A 138 -2.91 5.05 17.63
CA PRO A 138 -4.19 5.21 18.29
C PRO A 138 -5.29 5.67 17.32
N TRP A 139 -6.51 5.13 17.48
CA TRP A 139 -7.62 5.43 16.60
C TRP A 139 -7.95 6.94 16.54
N GLU A 140 -7.86 7.64 17.65
CA GLU A 140 -8.08 9.09 17.75
C GLU A 140 -7.12 9.89 16.85
N THR A 141 -5.90 9.37 16.66
CA THR A 141 -4.94 9.97 15.74
C THR A 141 -5.35 9.72 14.28
N ILE A 142 -5.89 8.54 13.98
CA ILE A 142 -6.43 8.22 12.65
C ILE A 142 -7.64 9.11 12.32
N GLU A 143 -8.60 9.24 13.26
CA GLU A 143 -9.78 10.12 13.13
C GLU A 143 -9.37 11.57 12.83
N ARG A 144 -8.43 12.10 13.61
CA ARG A 144 -7.91 13.45 13.38
C ARG A 144 -7.30 13.62 11.99
N ARG A 145 -6.53 12.64 11.52
CA ARG A 145 -5.94 12.66 10.16
C ARG A 145 -7.01 12.65 9.08
N LEU A 146 -8.04 11.83 9.24
CA LEU A 146 -9.18 11.74 8.31
C LEU A 146 -9.93 13.08 8.24
N SER A 147 -10.31 13.65 9.39
CA SER A 147 -11.01 14.94 9.47
C SER A 147 -10.16 16.08 8.87
N CYS A 148 -8.86 16.16 9.19
CA CYS A 148 -7.98 17.18 8.63
C CYS A 148 -7.81 17.05 7.11
N ALA A 149 -7.65 15.85 6.58
CA ALA A 149 -7.52 15.62 5.14
C ALA A 149 -8.83 15.96 4.40
N ALA A 150 -9.98 15.61 4.99
CA ALA A 150 -11.29 15.95 4.44
C ALA A 150 -11.53 17.48 4.41
N LYS A 151 -11.22 18.19 5.51
CA LYS A 151 -11.32 19.66 5.60
C LYS A 151 -10.41 20.39 4.62
N ALA A 152 -9.23 19.84 4.38
CA ALA A 152 -8.27 20.39 3.42
C ALA A 152 -8.58 20.02 1.95
N ASP A 153 -9.68 19.30 1.71
CA ASP A 153 -10.12 18.83 0.39
C ASP A 153 -9.08 17.97 -0.35
N PHE A 154 -8.28 17.19 0.38
CA PHE A 154 -7.42 16.17 -0.23
C PHE A 154 -8.25 15.01 -0.81
N VAL A 155 -7.76 14.41 -1.90
CA VAL A 155 -8.15 13.05 -2.22
C VAL A 155 -7.55 12.14 -1.16
N ILE A 156 -8.33 11.21 -0.57
CA ILE A 156 -7.86 10.37 0.51
C ILE A 156 -7.77 8.91 0.03
N CYS A 157 -6.59 8.31 0.17
CA CYS A 157 -6.37 6.90 -0.10
C CYS A 157 -6.24 6.15 1.23
N LEU A 158 -7.16 5.20 1.51
CA LEU A 158 -7.18 4.43 2.75
C LEU A 158 -6.55 3.05 2.55
N TYR A 159 -5.55 2.75 3.38
CA TYR A 159 -4.90 1.46 3.49
C TYR A 159 -5.41 0.70 4.72
N ASN A 160 -5.35 -0.63 4.66
CA ASN A 160 -5.75 -1.51 5.75
C ASN A 160 -7.19 -1.26 6.25
N PRO A 161 -8.19 -1.13 5.37
CA PRO A 161 -9.56 -0.76 5.73
C PRO A 161 -10.26 -1.81 6.58
N ALA A 162 -9.80 -3.06 6.52
CA ALA A 162 -10.30 -4.14 7.36
C ALA A 162 -9.27 -5.25 7.56
N SER A 163 -9.51 -6.10 8.57
CA SER A 163 -8.82 -7.37 8.80
C SER A 163 -9.76 -8.34 9.52
N ARG A 164 -9.34 -9.59 9.74
CA ARG A 164 -10.16 -10.60 10.45
C ARG A 164 -10.68 -10.13 11.83
N LYS A 165 -9.94 -9.26 12.53
CA LYS A 165 -10.31 -8.72 13.86
C LYS A 165 -10.80 -7.28 13.82
N ARG A 166 -10.67 -6.59 12.70
CA ARG A 166 -11.02 -5.18 12.48
C ARG A 166 -11.96 -5.09 11.30
N THR A 167 -13.22 -5.41 11.52
CA THR A 167 -14.23 -5.50 10.46
C THR A 167 -15.01 -4.20 10.26
N ASP A 168 -14.96 -3.27 11.23
CA ASP A 168 -15.73 -2.04 11.30
C ASP A 168 -14.92 -0.76 10.98
N HIS A 169 -13.61 -0.88 10.76
CA HIS A 169 -12.71 0.28 10.61
C HIS A 169 -13.07 1.16 9.41
N LEU A 170 -13.45 0.56 8.28
CA LEU A 170 -13.92 1.32 7.13
C LEU A 170 -15.20 2.10 7.46
N ARG A 171 -16.18 1.48 8.11
CA ARG A 171 -17.42 2.13 8.53
C ARG A 171 -17.12 3.32 9.46
N ARG A 172 -16.29 3.11 10.48
CA ARG A 172 -15.86 4.17 11.41
C ARG A 172 -15.17 5.32 10.68
N ALA A 173 -14.29 5.04 9.72
CA ALA A 173 -13.66 6.05 8.88
C ALA A 173 -14.69 6.82 8.05
N CYS A 174 -15.66 6.13 7.45
CA CYS A 174 -16.75 6.77 6.73
C CYS A 174 -17.62 7.65 7.66
N ASP A 175 -17.89 7.24 8.89
CA ASP A 175 -18.62 8.07 9.88
C ASP A 175 -17.89 9.38 10.17
N VAL A 176 -16.57 9.35 10.34
CA VAL A 176 -15.74 10.55 10.48
C VAL A 176 -15.81 11.42 9.22
N LEU A 177 -15.67 10.82 8.05
CA LEU A 177 -15.68 11.55 6.77
C LEU A 177 -17.05 12.16 6.47
N LEU A 178 -18.15 11.49 6.82
CA LEU A 178 -19.53 11.98 6.64
C LEU A 178 -19.86 13.19 7.53
N SER A 179 -19.11 13.41 8.61
CA SER A 179 -19.23 14.65 9.40
C SER A 179 -18.63 15.87 8.70
N GLU A 180 -17.76 15.67 7.71
CA GLU A 180 -17.04 16.73 7.00
C GLU A 180 -17.43 16.84 5.50
N LEU A 181 -17.87 15.73 4.90
CA LEU A 181 -18.10 15.60 3.47
C LEU A 181 -19.56 15.16 3.20
N PRO A 182 -20.14 15.55 2.04
CA PRO A 182 -21.48 15.11 1.67
C PRO A 182 -21.51 13.60 1.38
N ALA A 183 -22.63 12.96 1.71
CA ALA A 183 -22.82 11.52 1.45
C ALA A 183 -22.74 11.17 -0.05
N THR A 184 -22.91 12.13 -0.95
CA THR A 184 -22.79 11.99 -2.40
C THR A 184 -21.33 12.09 -2.90
N ARG A 185 -20.34 12.28 -2.02
CA ARG A 185 -18.93 12.35 -2.40
C ARG A 185 -18.53 11.09 -3.16
N CYS A 186 -17.93 11.26 -4.35
CA CYS A 186 -17.48 10.14 -5.17
C CYS A 186 -16.33 9.39 -4.49
N CYS A 187 -16.44 8.06 -4.42
CA CYS A 187 -15.47 7.17 -3.83
C CYS A 187 -15.18 5.99 -4.77
N GLY A 188 -14.03 5.36 -4.59
CA GLY A 188 -13.65 4.15 -5.30
C GLY A 188 -13.08 3.10 -4.37
N VAL A 189 -13.28 1.85 -4.73
CA VAL A 189 -12.72 0.68 -4.03
C VAL A 189 -12.01 -0.18 -5.05
N VAL A 190 -10.78 -0.58 -4.73
CA VAL A 190 -10.06 -1.56 -5.53
C VAL A 190 -9.66 -2.73 -4.63
N ARG A 191 -9.89 -3.94 -5.13
CA ARG A 191 -9.56 -5.17 -4.43
C ARG A 191 -8.67 -6.05 -5.28
N ASN A 192 -7.74 -6.77 -4.65
CA ASN A 192 -6.83 -7.71 -5.30
C ASN A 192 -6.02 -7.10 -6.46
N ILE A 193 -5.51 -5.87 -6.30
CA ILE A 193 -4.76 -5.15 -7.32
C ILE A 193 -3.63 -6.03 -7.88
N GLY A 194 -3.61 -6.26 -9.21
CA GLY A 194 -2.62 -7.08 -9.89
C GLY A 194 -2.69 -8.57 -9.57
N ARG A 195 -3.79 -9.08 -9.02
CA ARG A 195 -4.00 -10.48 -8.63
C ARG A 195 -5.28 -11.04 -9.22
N GLU A 196 -5.44 -12.36 -9.14
CA GLU A 196 -6.69 -13.00 -9.51
C GLU A 196 -7.87 -12.43 -8.70
N GLY A 197 -8.98 -12.16 -9.40
CA GLY A 197 -10.16 -11.53 -8.81
C GLY A 197 -10.00 -10.03 -8.57
N GLU A 198 -9.13 -9.34 -9.35
CA GLU A 198 -9.05 -7.88 -9.35
C GLU A 198 -10.40 -7.23 -9.64
N GLN A 199 -10.79 -6.26 -8.83
CA GLN A 199 -12.02 -5.52 -8.96
C GLN A 199 -11.80 -4.04 -8.70
N ALA A 200 -12.46 -3.18 -9.49
CA ALA A 200 -12.56 -1.74 -9.25
C ALA A 200 -14.04 -1.34 -9.26
N LEU A 201 -14.49 -0.69 -8.22
CA LEU A 201 -15.88 -0.30 -8.01
C LEU A 201 -15.96 1.17 -7.62
N VAL A 202 -17.00 1.85 -8.07
CA VAL A 202 -17.28 3.25 -7.74
C VAL A 202 -18.51 3.33 -6.83
N PHE A 203 -18.43 4.18 -5.81
CA PHE A 203 -19.46 4.37 -4.80
C PHE A 203 -19.64 5.86 -4.50
N THR A 204 -20.74 6.21 -3.88
CA THR A 204 -20.84 7.41 -3.03
C THR A 204 -20.30 7.12 -1.64
N LEU A 205 -19.94 8.15 -0.87
CA LEU A 205 -19.44 7.98 0.51
C LEU A 205 -20.50 7.31 1.41
N GLY A 206 -21.79 7.63 1.17
CA GLY A 206 -22.90 6.98 1.90
C GLY A 206 -22.99 5.48 1.61
N GLU A 207 -22.83 5.05 0.36
CA GLU A 207 -22.81 3.63 -0.02
C GLU A 207 -21.54 2.92 0.47
N LEU A 208 -20.37 3.58 0.38
CA LEU A 208 -19.08 3.07 0.84
C LEU A 208 -19.12 2.67 2.32
N ARG A 209 -19.87 3.40 3.15
CA ARG A 209 -20.04 3.10 4.57
C ARG A 209 -20.53 1.68 4.84
N GLU A 210 -21.33 1.12 3.95
CA GLU A 210 -21.89 -0.24 4.09
C GLU A 210 -21.06 -1.31 3.36
N TYR A 211 -19.98 -0.91 2.65
CA TYR A 211 -19.12 -1.83 1.94
C TYR A 211 -18.28 -2.69 2.89
N GLN A 212 -18.25 -4.00 2.63
CA GLN A 212 -17.46 -4.96 3.40
C GLN A 212 -16.07 -5.11 2.79
N ALA A 213 -15.11 -4.38 3.33
CA ALA A 213 -13.71 -4.45 2.92
C ALA A 213 -12.99 -5.67 3.52
N ASP A 214 -11.88 -6.03 2.91
CA ASP A 214 -10.92 -7.00 3.43
C ASP A 214 -9.48 -6.42 3.44
N MET A 215 -8.50 -7.25 3.78
CA MET A 215 -7.10 -6.82 3.85
C MET A 215 -6.44 -6.58 2.47
N PHE A 216 -7.09 -6.95 1.38
CA PHE A 216 -6.64 -6.75 0.00
C PHE A 216 -7.33 -5.56 -0.67
N THR A 217 -8.07 -4.80 0.11
CA THR A 217 -8.85 -3.65 -0.35
C THR A 217 -8.08 -2.35 -0.13
N THR A 218 -8.10 -1.47 -1.13
CA THR A 218 -7.66 -0.07 -1.05
C THR A 218 -8.84 0.82 -1.41
N VAL A 219 -9.05 1.90 -0.64
CA VAL A 219 -10.22 2.77 -0.78
C VAL A 219 -9.77 4.17 -1.16
N PHE A 220 -10.53 4.84 -2.01
CA PHE A 220 -10.28 6.18 -2.49
C PHE A 220 -11.50 7.06 -2.22
N ILE A 221 -11.33 8.17 -1.53
CA ILE A 221 -12.35 9.19 -1.32
C ILE A 221 -11.94 10.42 -2.16
N GLY A 222 -12.77 10.80 -3.10
CA GLY A 222 -12.51 11.95 -3.96
C GLY A 222 -12.63 13.28 -3.22
N ASN A 223 -12.10 14.34 -3.83
CA ASN A 223 -12.28 15.72 -3.38
C ASN A 223 -13.45 16.43 -4.11
N GLN A 224 -13.60 17.75 -3.97
CA GLN A 224 -14.66 18.53 -4.64
C GLN A 224 -14.57 18.46 -6.17
N GLN A 225 -13.37 18.26 -6.73
CA GLN A 225 -13.13 18.18 -8.17
C GLN A 225 -13.33 16.77 -8.73
N THR A 226 -13.57 15.78 -7.84
CA THR A 226 -13.72 14.39 -8.27
C THR A 226 -15.14 14.10 -8.75
N ARG A 227 -15.24 13.48 -9.93
CA ARG A 227 -16.52 13.06 -10.52
C ARG A 227 -16.36 11.73 -11.24
N VAL A 228 -17.48 11.10 -11.53
CA VAL A 228 -17.53 9.87 -12.35
C VAL A 228 -17.69 10.27 -13.80
N ILE A 229 -16.77 9.82 -14.66
CA ILE A 229 -16.78 10.04 -16.12
C ILE A 229 -16.61 8.67 -16.78
N CYS A 230 -17.59 8.22 -17.55
CA CYS A 230 -17.57 6.91 -18.20
C CYS A 230 -17.16 5.78 -17.24
N GLU A 231 -17.86 5.71 -16.11
CA GLU A 231 -17.63 4.72 -15.01
C GLU A 231 -16.26 4.81 -14.33
N ARG A 232 -15.49 5.86 -14.61
CA ARG A 232 -14.16 6.09 -14.01
C ARG A 232 -14.20 7.25 -13.04
N LEU A 233 -13.43 7.11 -11.96
CA LEU A 233 -13.22 8.15 -10.97
C LEU A 233 -12.13 9.12 -11.47
N VAL A 234 -12.50 10.38 -11.67
CA VAL A 234 -11.59 11.39 -12.25
C VAL A 234 -11.61 12.65 -11.39
N THR A 235 -10.44 13.10 -10.94
CA THR A 235 -10.26 14.39 -10.27
C THR A 235 -9.70 15.39 -11.28
N SER A 236 -10.48 16.45 -11.59
CA SER A 236 -10.09 17.45 -12.58
C SER A 236 -9.02 18.41 -12.05
N ARG A 237 -8.02 18.76 -12.85
CA ARG A 237 -7.07 19.85 -12.53
C ARG A 237 -7.54 21.23 -12.96
N GLY A 238 -8.72 21.34 -13.60
CA GLY A 238 -9.30 22.60 -14.03
C GLY A 238 -8.81 23.12 -15.37
N TYR A 239 -8.11 22.33 -16.18
CA TYR A 239 -7.65 22.78 -17.52
C TYR A 239 -8.78 23.23 -18.45
N LEU A 240 -9.97 22.60 -18.34
CA LEU A 240 -11.14 22.92 -19.16
C LEU A 240 -11.99 24.08 -18.58
N GLN A 241 -11.61 24.63 -17.41
CA GLN A 241 -12.31 25.77 -16.78
C GLN A 241 -11.61 27.10 -17.04
N ARG A 242 -10.46 27.10 -17.71
CA ARG A 242 -9.76 28.30 -18.18
C ARG A 242 -10.24 28.60 -19.61
N GLU A 243 -11.45 29.12 -19.73
CA GLU A 243 -11.78 30.00 -20.86
C GLU A 243 -11.38 31.40 -20.39
N ASP A 244 -10.34 31.95 -21.02
CA ASP A 244 -9.86 33.31 -20.84
C ASP A 244 -10.90 34.35 -21.29
#